data_b32e9befaa6bd642e98eb352d272bf2d
#
_entry.id   b32e9befaa6bd642e98eb352d272bf2d
#
_cell.length_a   1.000
_cell.length_b   1.000
_cell.length_c   1.000
_cell.angle_alpha   90.00
_cell.angle_beta   90.00
_cell.angle_gamma   90.00
#
_symmetry.space_group_name_H-M   'P 1'
#
loop_
_entity.id
_entity.type
_entity.pdbx_description
1 polymer ?
#
loop_
_entity_poly.entity_id
_entity_poly.type
_entity_poly.pdbx_seq_one_letter_code
_entity_poly.pdbx_strand_id
1 'polypeptide(L)'
;IASRFATSSTLPIVLDSTEPAVLKAGLESLGGRCIINSVNYEDGDGPTSRFARIMPLVQEHGASVVALTIDEEGQARTAEWKLRVARRLINDLTENWGMHVGDILIDTLTFPIATGQEETRRDGLETISAIKALKEEFPEVQTTLGVSNVSFGLNPAARVVLNSVFLHECVEAGLDSAIVHPSKITPMARIDARQKEVALDLIYDRRTFDGEICTYDPLSEFLQLFEGVELAASRNIRASELAALPLKQRLERRIIDGEKVGLTDDLDTAMAEGIKPLVIINDHLLEGMKEVGELFGKGEMQLPFVLQSAEVMKSAVAYLEPHMEKTSDAGRGRMLLATVKGDVHDIGKNLVDIILSNNGYQVVNIGIKQTINQIIDAAQENEVDAIGMSGLLVKSTVIMKENLEELTSRGLDQKWPIVLGGAALTRAFVEQDLAGVFPGEVRYARDAFEGLRLMDAIMAVK
;
A
#
# COMPACT_ATOMS: atom_id res chain seq x y z
N ILE A 1 -27.95 0.34 3.86
CA ILE A 1 -26.51 0.07 3.65
C ILE A 1 -25.67 1.20 4.27
N ALA A 2 -25.85 2.50 3.84
CA ALA A 2 -25.07 3.64 4.30
C ALA A 2 -25.06 3.76 5.83
N SER A 3 -26.21 3.72 6.50
CA SER A 3 -26.34 3.79 7.96
C SER A 3 -25.54 2.70 8.71
N ARG A 4 -25.36 1.52 8.10
CA ARG A 4 -24.54 0.46 8.69
C ARG A 4 -23.04 0.77 8.54
N PHE A 5 -22.61 1.27 7.39
CA PHE A 5 -21.20 1.65 7.18
C PHE A 5 -20.80 2.87 8.01
N ALA A 6 -21.72 3.80 8.24
CA ALA A 6 -21.49 4.98 9.07
C ALA A 6 -20.94 4.66 10.47
N THR A 7 -21.32 3.49 11.03
CA THR A 7 -20.92 3.06 12.37
C THR A 7 -19.89 1.93 12.40
N SER A 8 -19.58 1.32 11.26
CA SER A 8 -18.72 0.14 11.19
C SER A 8 -17.48 0.30 10.29
N SER A 9 -17.37 1.40 9.54
CA SER A 9 -16.19 1.69 8.69
C SER A 9 -15.49 2.95 9.14
N THR A 10 -14.16 2.88 9.21
CA THR A 10 -13.28 4.04 9.40
C THR A 10 -12.64 4.51 8.09
N LEU A 11 -12.95 3.84 6.98
CA LEU A 11 -12.44 4.17 5.65
C LEU A 11 -13.35 5.17 4.95
N PRO A 12 -12.82 6.00 4.03
CA PRO A 12 -13.63 6.85 3.17
C PRO A 12 -14.68 6.03 2.41
N ILE A 13 -15.87 6.58 2.28
CA ILE A 13 -16.99 5.93 1.57
C ILE A 13 -17.23 6.64 0.25
N VAL A 14 -17.29 5.85 -0.83
CA VAL A 14 -17.70 6.30 -2.15
C VAL A 14 -19.16 5.91 -2.36
N LEU A 15 -19.99 6.91 -2.64
CA LEU A 15 -21.41 6.71 -3.00
C LEU A 15 -21.53 6.60 -4.51
N ASP A 16 -21.88 5.41 -4.98
CA ASP A 16 -22.01 5.11 -6.39
C ASP A 16 -23.50 4.92 -6.76
N SER A 17 -24.07 5.92 -7.39
CA SER A 17 -25.45 5.91 -7.86
C SER A 17 -25.70 6.94 -8.95
N THR A 18 -26.59 6.62 -9.88
CA THR A 18 -27.11 7.58 -10.86
C THR A 18 -28.26 8.44 -10.33
N GLU A 19 -28.85 8.07 -9.19
CA GLU A 19 -30.04 8.70 -8.64
C GLU A 19 -29.72 9.76 -7.58
N PRO A 20 -30.01 11.07 -7.80
CA PRO A 20 -29.72 12.12 -6.83
C PRO A 20 -30.35 11.88 -5.46
N ALA A 21 -31.57 11.30 -5.41
CA ALA A 21 -32.25 10.99 -4.15
C ALA A 21 -31.51 9.92 -3.33
N VAL A 22 -30.85 8.93 -3.99
CA VAL A 22 -30.05 7.90 -3.34
C VAL A 22 -28.76 8.51 -2.82
N LEU A 23 -28.10 9.37 -3.61
CA LEU A 23 -26.91 10.10 -3.18
C LEU A 23 -27.18 10.97 -1.96
N LYS A 24 -28.28 11.74 -1.98
CA LYS A 24 -28.70 12.57 -0.84
C LYS A 24 -28.90 11.72 0.43
N ALA A 25 -29.71 10.65 0.35
CA ALA A 25 -29.94 9.77 1.49
C ALA A 25 -28.63 9.11 2.02
N GLY A 26 -27.70 8.81 1.12
CA GLY A 26 -26.37 8.31 1.49
C GLY A 26 -25.55 9.36 2.24
N LEU A 27 -25.45 10.58 1.73
CA LEU A 27 -24.72 11.70 2.33
C LEU A 27 -25.28 12.06 3.70
N GLU A 28 -26.62 12.15 3.85
CA GLU A 28 -27.27 12.43 5.13
C GLU A 28 -27.05 11.32 6.19
N SER A 29 -26.72 10.11 5.77
CA SER A 29 -26.50 8.96 6.66
C SER A 29 -25.04 8.79 7.10
N LEU A 30 -24.08 9.42 6.41
CA LEU A 30 -22.65 9.25 6.62
C LEU A 30 -22.04 10.51 7.26
N GLY A 31 -21.23 10.31 8.27
CA GLY A 31 -20.42 11.37 8.85
C GLY A 31 -19.07 11.49 8.12
N GLY A 32 -18.56 12.71 7.98
CA GLY A 32 -17.31 12.98 7.29
C GLY A 32 -17.44 13.20 5.79
N ARG A 33 -16.32 13.39 5.11
CA ARG A 33 -16.28 13.68 3.67
C ARG A 33 -16.45 12.40 2.87
N CYS A 34 -17.54 12.31 2.10
CA CYS A 34 -17.79 11.22 1.16
C CYS A 34 -17.30 11.60 -0.24
N ILE A 35 -17.19 10.61 -1.11
CA ILE A 35 -16.93 10.79 -2.54
C ILE A 35 -18.19 10.41 -3.30
N ILE A 36 -18.64 11.23 -4.23
CA ILE A 36 -19.75 10.91 -5.13
C ILE A 36 -19.20 10.36 -6.44
N ASN A 37 -19.62 9.18 -6.83
CA ASN A 37 -19.39 8.59 -8.15
C ASN A 37 -20.73 8.59 -8.92
N SER A 38 -20.95 9.46 -9.90
CA SER A 38 -20.03 10.39 -10.52
C SER A 38 -20.76 11.61 -11.10
N VAL A 39 -20.01 12.58 -11.60
CA VAL A 39 -20.53 13.69 -12.41
C VAL A 39 -19.89 13.67 -13.80
N ASN A 40 -20.58 14.16 -14.82
CA ASN A 40 -20.09 14.30 -16.20
C ASN A 40 -21.02 15.23 -17.00
N TYR A 41 -20.71 15.46 -18.28
CA TYR A 41 -21.48 16.30 -19.20
C TYR A 41 -22.22 15.51 -20.28
N GLU A 42 -22.59 14.24 -20.04
CA GLU A 42 -23.33 13.42 -21.01
C GLU A 42 -24.63 14.11 -21.51
N ASP A 43 -25.35 14.77 -20.59
CA ASP A 43 -26.54 15.57 -20.86
C ASP A 43 -26.28 17.09 -20.71
N GLY A 44 -25.02 17.50 -20.83
CA GLY A 44 -24.56 18.88 -20.72
C GLY A 44 -24.46 19.41 -19.28
N ASP A 45 -24.35 20.72 -19.15
CA ASP A 45 -24.25 21.47 -17.90
C ASP A 45 -25.48 22.35 -17.62
N GLY A 46 -26.53 22.24 -18.44
CA GLY A 46 -27.76 22.99 -18.30
C GLY A 46 -28.49 22.71 -16.99
N PRO A 47 -29.44 23.57 -16.56
CA PRO A 47 -30.07 23.50 -15.25
C PRO A 47 -30.90 22.23 -14.99
N THR A 48 -31.23 21.47 -16.03
CA THR A 48 -31.92 20.18 -15.95
C THR A 48 -30.99 18.96 -16.04
N SER A 49 -29.72 19.20 -16.30
CA SER A 49 -28.74 18.13 -16.42
C SER A 49 -28.50 17.38 -15.10
N ARG A 50 -28.01 16.17 -15.19
CA ARG A 50 -27.60 15.38 -14.01
C ARG A 50 -26.51 16.12 -13.24
N PHE A 51 -25.56 16.71 -13.94
CA PHE A 51 -24.51 17.53 -13.34
C PHE A 51 -25.09 18.63 -12.44
N ALA A 52 -26.01 19.46 -12.98
CA ALA A 52 -26.65 20.54 -12.23
C ALA A 52 -27.50 20.07 -11.04
N ARG A 53 -28.00 18.83 -11.06
CA ARG A 53 -28.81 18.25 -9.95
C ARG A 53 -27.93 17.66 -8.85
N ILE A 54 -26.72 17.20 -9.16
CA ILE A 54 -25.81 16.58 -8.20
C ILE A 54 -24.93 17.63 -7.49
N MET A 55 -24.47 18.65 -8.20
CA MET A 55 -23.53 19.62 -7.66
C MET A 55 -24.01 20.38 -6.40
N PRO A 56 -25.31 20.75 -6.26
CA PRO A 56 -25.81 21.30 -5.01
C PRO A 56 -25.64 20.36 -3.80
N LEU A 57 -25.81 19.04 -4.00
CA LEU A 57 -25.58 18.04 -2.94
C LEU A 57 -24.11 17.95 -2.56
N VAL A 58 -23.20 18.05 -3.57
CA VAL A 58 -21.76 18.09 -3.34
C VAL A 58 -21.39 19.26 -2.44
N GLN A 59 -21.89 20.47 -2.75
CA GLN A 59 -21.63 21.68 -1.97
C GLN A 59 -22.23 21.61 -0.56
N GLU A 60 -23.50 21.19 -0.44
CA GLU A 60 -24.20 21.12 0.85
C GLU A 60 -23.50 20.18 1.84
N HIS A 61 -22.94 19.07 1.36
CA HIS A 61 -22.30 18.05 2.19
C HIS A 61 -20.76 18.10 2.18
N GLY A 62 -20.15 19.02 1.44
CA GLY A 62 -18.71 19.14 1.31
C GLY A 62 -18.05 17.87 0.76
N ALA A 63 -18.73 17.16 -0.17
CA ALA A 63 -18.26 15.93 -0.74
C ALA A 63 -17.17 16.16 -1.82
N SER A 64 -16.32 15.15 -2.03
CA SER A 64 -15.45 15.04 -3.21
C SER A 64 -16.22 14.38 -4.36
N VAL A 65 -15.77 14.54 -5.60
CA VAL A 65 -16.44 13.97 -6.77
C VAL A 65 -15.50 13.17 -7.67
N VAL A 66 -16.01 12.06 -8.20
CA VAL A 66 -15.44 11.42 -9.39
C VAL A 66 -16.08 12.11 -10.61
N ALA A 67 -15.24 12.68 -11.47
CA ALA A 67 -15.63 13.39 -12.68
C ALA A 67 -15.18 12.58 -13.90
N LEU A 68 -16.17 12.03 -14.64
CA LEU A 68 -15.91 11.17 -15.80
C LEU A 68 -15.63 12.01 -17.04
N THR A 69 -14.64 11.61 -17.86
CA THR A 69 -14.36 12.25 -19.15
C THR A 69 -15.41 11.88 -20.22
N ILE A 70 -16.65 12.32 -19.97
CA ILE A 70 -17.82 12.18 -20.85
C ILE A 70 -18.37 13.58 -21.09
N ASP A 71 -18.58 13.94 -22.34
CA ASP A 71 -19.26 15.16 -22.75
C ASP A 71 -20.45 14.86 -23.67
N GLU A 72 -21.04 15.88 -24.23
CA GLU A 72 -22.20 15.80 -25.12
C GLU A 72 -21.92 15.03 -26.41
N GLU A 73 -20.64 14.87 -26.78
CA GLU A 73 -20.21 14.05 -27.91
C GLU A 73 -20.11 12.56 -27.54
N GLY A 74 -20.09 12.24 -26.24
CA GLY A 74 -20.04 10.88 -25.70
C GLY A 74 -18.84 10.61 -24.79
N GLN A 75 -18.47 9.34 -24.67
CA GLN A 75 -17.35 8.89 -23.85
C GLN A 75 -16.02 9.14 -24.58
N ALA A 76 -15.16 9.97 -23.99
CA ALA A 76 -13.88 10.31 -24.60
C ALA A 76 -12.93 9.09 -24.71
N ARG A 77 -12.47 8.79 -25.93
CA ARG A 77 -11.60 7.63 -26.21
C ARG A 77 -10.14 8.02 -26.37
N THR A 78 -9.82 9.09 -27.12
CA THR A 78 -8.46 9.54 -27.31
C THR A 78 -7.93 10.36 -26.12
N ALA A 79 -6.62 10.32 -25.90
CA ALA A 79 -5.99 11.10 -24.82
C ALA A 79 -6.29 12.60 -24.92
N GLU A 80 -6.27 13.15 -26.13
CA GLU A 80 -6.60 14.55 -26.39
C GLU A 80 -8.04 14.90 -25.97
N TRP A 81 -9.01 14.05 -26.35
CA TRP A 81 -10.40 14.25 -25.99
C TRP A 81 -10.62 14.11 -24.47
N LYS A 82 -10.03 13.09 -23.84
CA LYS A 82 -10.05 12.92 -22.38
C LYS A 82 -9.52 14.17 -21.65
N LEU A 83 -8.40 14.72 -22.09
CA LEU A 83 -7.83 15.94 -21.53
C LEU A 83 -8.71 17.17 -21.77
N ARG A 84 -9.30 17.30 -22.97
CA ARG A 84 -10.23 18.40 -23.27
C ARG A 84 -11.41 18.41 -22.27
N VAL A 85 -12.04 17.25 -22.04
CA VAL A 85 -13.14 17.13 -21.12
C VAL A 85 -12.69 17.31 -19.66
N ALA A 86 -11.55 16.73 -19.28
CA ALA A 86 -11.01 16.89 -17.94
C ALA A 86 -10.72 18.35 -17.60
N ARG A 87 -10.11 19.12 -18.50
CA ARG A 87 -9.89 20.58 -18.32
C ARG A 87 -11.18 21.35 -18.11
N ARG A 88 -12.24 21.03 -18.91
CA ARG A 88 -13.56 21.64 -18.74
C ARG A 88 -14.14 21.33 -17.37
N LEU A 89 -14.10 20.06 -16.94
CA LEU A 89 -14.57 19.64 -15.62
C LEU A 89 -13.82 20.31 -14.49
N ILE A 90 -12.47 20.31 -14.54
CA ILE A 90 -11.65 20.93 -13.49
C ILE A 90 -11.94 22.42 -13.36
N ASN A 91 -11.96 23.15 -14.47
CA ASN A 91 -12.24 24.59 -14.46
C ASN A 91 -13.64 24.89 -13.93
N ASP A 92 -14.65 24.18 -14.40
CA ASP A 92 -16.03 24.39 -13.95
C ASP A 92 -16.20 24.06 -12.45
N LEU A 93 -15.68 22.92 -12.00
CA LEU A 93 -15.78 22.51 -10.60
C LEU A 93 -15.03 23.46 -9.66
N THR A 94 -13.91 24.02 -10.07
CA THR A 94 -13.14 24.97 -9.25
C THR A 94 -13.70 26.38 -9.32
N GLU A 95 -13.97 26.93 -10.52
CA GLU A 95 -14.36 28.31 -10.72
C GLU A 95 -15.83 28.58 -10.42
N ASN A 96 -16.73 27.73 -10.87
CA ASN A 96 -18.17 27.94 -10.73
C ASN A 96 -18.76 27.28 -9.48
N TRP A 97 -18.20 26.12 -9.07
CA TRP A 97 -18.67 25.38 -7.90
C TRP A 97 -17.79 25.51 -6.67
N GLY A 98 -16.65 26.21 -6.77
CA GLY A 98 -15.76 26.55 -5.64
C GLY A 98 -15.14 25.32 -4.98
N MET A 99 -15.00 24.20 -5.69
CA MET A 99 -14.37 23.00 -5.15
C MET A 99 -12.84 23.20 -5.04
N HIS A 100 -12.26 22.61 -4.02
CA HIS A 100 -10.81 22.48 -3.95
C HIS A 100 -10.33 21.47 -4.99
N VAL A 101 -9.25 21.79 -5.71
CA VAL A 101 -8.73 20.96 -6.79
C VAL A 101 -8.42 19.52 -6.36
N GLY A 102 -7.90 19.34 -5.14
CA GLY A 102 -7.62 18.02 -4.56
C GLY A 102 -8.85 17.20 -4.15
N ASP A 103 -10.07 17.75 -4.25
CA ASP A 103 -11.34 17.06 -4.02
C ASP A 103 -11.98 16.55 -5.32
N ILE A 104 -11.32 16.77 -6.46
CA ILE A 104 -11.73 16.33 -7.79
C ILE A 104 -10.94 15.08 -8.18
N LEU A 105 -11.63 13.98 -8.46
CA LEU A 105 -11.05 12.73 -8.95
C LEU A 105 -11.45 12.56 -10.42
N ILE A 106 -10.53 12.77 -11.34
CA ILE A 106 -10.81 12.57 -12.79
C ILE A 106 -10.73 11.08 -13.12
N ASP A 107 -11.79 10.53 -13.68
CA ASP A 107 -11.80 9.21 -14.31
C ASP A 107 -11.66 9.38 -15.83
N THR A 108 -10.51 8.97 -16.34
CA THR A 108 -10.18 9.05 -17.76
C THR A 108 -10.85 7.97 -18.59
N LEU A 109 -11.68 7.15 -17.99
CA LEU A 109 -12.37 6.00 -18.59
C LEU A 109 -11.43 4.92 -19.13
N THR A 110 -11.92 3.71 -19.09
CA THR A 110 -11.26 2.53 -19.63
C THR A 110 -12.23 1.73 -20.49
N PHE A 111 -11.80 1.32 -21.66
CA PHE A 111 -12.58 0.54 -22.60
C PHE A 111 -11.95 -0.84 -22.82
N PRO A 112 -12.76 -1.85 -23.24
CA PRO A 112 -12.23 -3.17 -23.56
C PRO A 112 -11.27 -3.11 -24.76
N ILE A 113 -10.03 -3.60 -24.59
CA ILE A 113 -9.02 -3.66 -25.67
C ILE A 113 -8.94 -5.04 -26.34
N ALA A 114 -9.68 -6.01 -25.81
CA ALA A 114 -9.68 -7.40 -26.30
C ALA A 114 -10.91 -7.73 -27.17
N THR A 115 -11.54 -6.72 -27.78
CA THR A 115 -12.75 -6.90 -28.62
C THR A 115 -12.45 -7.40 -30.02
N GLY A 116 -11.22 -7.25 -30.50
CA GLY A 116 -10.81 -7.51 -31.89
C GLY A 116 -11.14 -6.37 -32.87
N GLN A 117 -11.83 -5.31 -32.42
CA GLN A 117 -12.15 -4.14 -33.24
C GLN A 117 -10.93 -3.21 -33.34
N GLU A 118 -10.64 -2.68 -34.52
CA GLU A 118 -9.46 -1.86 -34.78
C GLU A 118 -9.48 -0.56 -33.96
N GLU A 119 -10.63 0.08 -33.87
CA GLU A 119 -10.82 1.34 -33.12
C GLU A 119 -10.58 1.22 -31.62
N THR A 120 -10.61 0.01 -31.06
CA THR A 120 -10.42 -0.21 -29.60
C THR A 120 -9.00 -0.60 -29.23
N ARG A 121 -8.16 -0.91 -30.23
CA ARG A 121 -6.79 -1.44 -30.01
C ARG A 121 -5.92 -0.54 -29.17
N ARG A 122 -6.10 0.76 -29.28
CA ARG A 122 -5.26 1.76 -28.60
C ARG A 122 -5.88 2.33 -27.34
N ASP A 123 -7.08 1.93 -26.94
CA ASP A 123 -7.79 2.52 -25.81
C ASP A 123 -7.00 2.40 -24.49
N GLY A 124 -6.22 1.33 -24.29
CA GLY A 124 -5.33 1.18 -23.15
C GLY A 124 -4.21 2.22 -23.13
N LEU A 125 -3.50 2.38 -24.24
CA LEU A 125 -2.46 3.39 -24.43
C LEU A 125 -3.01 4.81 -24.27
N GLU A 126 -4.16 5.11 -24.87
CA GLU A 126 -4.82 6.42 -24.77
C GLU A 126 -5.18 6.78 -23.32
N THR A 127 -5.64 5.80 -22.54
CA THR A 127 -5.95 5.99 -21.12
C THR A 127 -4.69 6.29 -20.30
N ILE A 128 -3.62 5.51 -20.48
CA ILE A 128 -2.33 5.72 -19.78
C ILE A 128 -1.75 7.10 -20.15
N SER A 129 -1.79 7.45 -21.44
CA SER A 129 -1.30 8.75 -21.93
C SER A 129 -2.08 9.93 -21.35
N ALA A 130 -3.41 9.78 -21.22
CA ALA A 130 -4.26 10.81 -20.63
C ALA A 130 -3.98 10.99 -19.13
N ILE A 131 -3.81 9.91 -18.37
CA ILE A 131 -3.45 9.98 -16.94
C ILE A 131 -2.14 10.72 -16.77
N LYS A 132 -1.10 10.35 -17.54
CA LYS A 132 0.21 10.98 -17.45
C LYS A 132 0.15 12.47 -17.74
N ALA A 133 -0.46 12.84 -18.88
CA ALA A 133 -0.58 14.24 -19.27
C ALA A 133 -1.44 15.06 -18.30
N LEU A 134 -2.49 14.47 -17.72
CA LEU A 134 -3.33 15.12 -16.71
C LEU A 134 -2.52 15.42 -15.43
N LYS A 135 -1.72 14.47 -14.95
CA LYS A 135 -0.88 14.66 -13.76
C LYS A 135 0.26 15.65 -14.00
N GLU A 136 0.78 15.76 -15.22
CA GLU A 136 1.78 16.77 -15.58
C GLU A 136 1.15 18.18 -15.61
N GLU A 137 -0.09 18.32 -16.08
CA GLU A 137 -0.77 19.63 -16.19
C GLU A 137 -1.45 20.06 -14.88
N PHE A 138 -2.05 19.11 -14.15
CA PHE A 138 -2.79 19.35 -12.91
C PHE A 138 -2.30 18.41 -11.79
N PRO A 139 -1.12 18.60 -11.23
CA PRO A 139 -0.53 17.66 -10.27
C PRO A 139 -1.34 17.49 -8.97
N GLU A 140 -2.17 18.44 -8.59
CA GLU A 140 -2.99 18.40 -7.38
C GLU A 140 -4.35 17.69 -7.60
N VAL A 141 -4.79 17.53 -8.86
CA VAL A 141 -6.00 16.79 -9.18
C VAL A 141 -5.77 15.30 -8.90
N GLN A 142 -6.73 14.66 -8.28
CA GLN A 142 -6.70 13.22 -8.09
C GLN A 142 -7.21 12.50 -9.32
N THR A 143 -6.73 11.29 -9.54
CA THR A 143 -7.18 10.42 -10.63
C THR A 143 -7.75 9.11 -10.09
N THR A 144 -8.76 8.59 -10.75
CA THR A 144 -9.34 7.27 -10.47
C THR A 144 -9.65 6.55 -11.77
N LEU A 145 -9.81 5.22 -11.73
CA LEU A 145 -10.08 4.44 -12.92
C LEU A 145 -10.83 3.15 -12.63
N GLY A 146 -11.87 2.87 -13.38
CA GLY A 146 -12.55 1.58 -13.42
C GLY A 146 -11.77 0.55 -14.21
N VAL A 147 -10.69 0.01 -13.63
CA VAL A 147 -9.67 -0.83 -14.31
C VAL A 147 -10.24 -2.06 -15.00
N SER A 148 -11.24 -2.71 -14.40
CA SER A 148 -11.77 -4.00 -14.90
C SER A 148 -12.39 -3.95 -16.30
N ASN A 149 -12.70 -2.76 -16.80
CA ASN A 149 -13.27 -2.57 -18.12
C ASN A 149 -12.27 -2.95 -19.24
N VAL A 150 -10.96 -2.72 -19.06
CA VAL A 150 -9.93 -3.04 -20.04
C VAL A 150 -9.98 -4.49 -20.52
N SER A 151 -10.38 -5.39 -19.64
CA SER A 151 -10.37 -6.85 -19.86
C SER A 151 -11.76 -7.45 -20.10
N PHE A 152 -12.78 -6.61 -20.32
CA PHE A 152 -14.14 -7.11 -20.53
C PHE A 152 -14.20 -8.03 -21.76
N GLY A 153 -14.89 -9.17 -21.61
CA GLY A 153 -14.99 -10.20 -22.65
C GLY A 153 -13.94 -11.31 -22.58
N LEU A 154 -12.85 -11.14 -21.82
CA LEU A 154 -11.86 -12.20 -21.60
C LEU A 154 -12.28 -13.22 -20.54
N ASN A 155 -11.67 -14.40 -20.59
CA ASN A 155 -11.85 -15.40 -19.55
C ASN A 155 -11.29 -14.90 -18.17
N PRO A 156 -11.76 -15.46 -17.04
CA PRO A 156 -11.38 -14.94 -15.71
C PRO A 156 -9.87 -14.93 -15.43
N ALA A 157 -9.11 -15.91 -15.92
CA ALA A 157 -7.65 -15.97 -15.69
C ALA A 157 -6.91 -14.87 -16.48
N ALA A 158 -7.24 -14.70 -17.74
CA ALA A 158 -6.73 -13.64 -18.61
C ALA A 158 -7.07 -12.23 -18.04
N ARG A 159 -8.29 -12.06 -17.51
CA ARG A 159 -8.70 -10.80 -16.86
C ARG A 159 -7.84 -10.44 -15.65
N VAL A 160 -7.49 -11.41 -14.83
CA VAL A 160 -6.62 -11.17 -13.67
C VAL A 160 -5.26 -10.62 -14.11
N VAL A 161 -4.66 -11.23 -15.13
CA VAL A 161 -3.35 -10.80 -15.64
C VAL A 161 -3.46 -9.42 -16.30
N LEU A 162 -4.38 -9.23 -17.25
CA LEU A 162 -4.51 -7.96 -17.98
C LEU A 162 -4.84 -6.80 -17.03
N ASN A 163 -5.78 -6.98 -16.09
CA ASN A 163 -6.12 -5.95 -15.13
C ASN A 163 -4.92 -5.58 -14.23
N SER A 164 -4.12 -6.58 -13.84
CA SER A 164 -2.97 -6.35 -12.97
C SER A 164 -1.86 -5.59 -13.67
N VAL A 165 -1.52 -5.98 -14.89
CA VAL A 165 -0.51 -5.29 -15.71
C VAL A 165 -0.98 -3.87 -16.06
N PHE A 166 -2.23 -3.72 -16.49
CA PHE A 166 -2.78 -2.41 -16.83
C PHE A 166 -2.84 -1.46 -15.62
N LEU A 167 -3.25 -1.96 -14.46
CA LEU A 167 -3.23 -1.17 -13.22
C LEU A 167 -1.82 -0.69 -12.89
N HIS A 168 -0.81 -1.56 -13.03
CA HIS A 168 0.58 -1.20 -12.82
C HIS A 168 1.01 -0.05 -13.74
N GLU A 169 0.78 -0.17 -15.05
CA GLU A 169 1.13 0.87 -16.02
C GLU A 169 0.41 2.21 -15.76
N CYS A 170 -0.87 2.14 -15.33
CA CYS A 170 -1.61 3.34 -14.93
C CYS A 170 -1.03 4.00 -13.66
N VAL A 171 -0.60 3.22 -12.67
CA VAL A 171 0.05 3.74 -11.45
C VAL A 171 1.39 4.40 -11.79
N GLU A 172 2.20 3.79 -12.65
CA GLU A 172 3.44 4.40 -13.15
C GLU A 172 3.19 5.71 -13.93
N ALA A 173 2.03 5.82 -14.59
CA ALA A 173 1.60 7.05 -15.25
C ALA A 173 1.06 8.12 -14.28
N GLY A 174 0.85 7.80 -12.99
CA GLY A 174 0.40 8.73 -11.95
C GLY A 174 -1.05 8.52 -11.49
N LEU A 175 -1.65 7.34 -11.69
CA LEU A 175 -2.98 7.03 -11.18
C LEU A 175 -2.98 6.99 -9.65
N ASP A 176 -3.85 7.78 -8.99
CA ASP A 176 -3.93 7.89 -7.53
C ASP A 176 -4.83 6.83 -6.88
N SER A 177 -5.90 6.43 -7.56
CA SER A 177 -6.86 5.44 -7.05
C SER A 177 -7.48 4.59 -8.16
N ALA A 178 -8.06 3.44 -7.81
CA ALA A 178 -8.68 2.54 -8.77
C ALA A 178 -9.90 1.81 -8.19
N ILE A 179 -10.91 1.61 -9.02
CA ILE A 179 -12.05 0.74 -8.72
C ILE A 179 -11.72 -0.66 -9.21
N VAL A 180 -11.39 -1.54 -8.27
CA VAL A 180 -10.97 -2.92 -8.54
C VAL A 180 -11.50 -3.89 -7.49
N HIS A 181 -11.53 -5.18 -7.82
CA HIS A 181 -11.71 -6.24 -6.83
C HIS A 181 -10.31 -6.66 -6.32
N PRO A 182 -9.89 -6.31 -5.08
CA PRO A 182 -8.50 -6.48 -4.64
C PRO A 182 -7.99 -7.92 -4.77
N SER A 183 -8.81 -8.92 -4.48
CA SER A 183 -8.40 -10.34 -4.60
C SER A 183 -8.21 -10.83 -6.04
N LYS A 184 -8.52 -10.01 -7.03
CA LYS A 184 -8.36 -10.32 -8.47
C LYS A 184 -7.22 -9.52 -9.11
N ILE A 185 -6.43 -8.82 -8.32
CA ILE A 185 -5.21 -8.15 -8.75
C ILE A 185 -4.03 -8.96 -8.24
N THR A 186 -3.07 -9.18 -9.11
CA THR A 186 -1.84 -9.95 -8.83
C THR A 186 -0.64 -9.02 -8.96
N PRO A 187 0.32 -9.01 -8.03
CA PRO A 187 1.57 -8.27 -8.17
C PRO A 187 2.33 -8.65 -9.44
N MET A 188 2.99 -7.69 -10.08
CA MET A 188 3.77 -7.91 -11.30
C MET A 188 4.81 -9.03 -11.18
N ALA A 189 5.44 -9.13 -10.01
CA ALA A 189 6.43 -10.18 -9.70
C ALA A 189 5.86 -11.62 -9.69
N ARG A 190 4.53 -11.76 -9.58
CA ARG A 190 3.83 -13.06 -9.57
C ARG A 190 3.23 -13.43 -10.92
N ILE A 191 3.27 -12.54 -11.90
CA ILE A 191 2.79 -12.80 -13.24
C ILE A 191 3.92 -13.44 -14.03
N ASP A 192 3.61 -14.54 -14.71
CA ASP A 192 4.58 -15.19 -15.61
C ASP A 192 5.17 -14.19 -16.60
N ALA A 193 6.48 -14.31 -16.88
CA ALA A 193 7.20 -13.36 -17.69
C ALA A 193 6.61 -13.21 -19.11
N ARG A 194 6.19 -14.33 -19.73
CA ARG A 194 5.57 -14.33 -21.06
C ARG A 194 4.18 -13.70 -21.02
N GLN A 195 3.36 -14.02 -19.99
CA GLN A 195 2.04 -13.42 -19.82
C GLN A 195 2.14 -11.90 -19.62
N LYS A 196 3.12 -11.44 -18.85
CA LYS A 196 3.40 -10.02 -18.63
C LYS A 196 3.80 -9.32 -19.94
N GLU A 197 4.75 -9.89 -20.67
CA GLU A 197 5.22 -9.35 -21.96
C GLU A 197 4.08 -9.19 -22.95
N VAL A 198 3.29 -10.25 -23.17
CA VAL A 198 2.18 -10.22 -24.13
C VAL A 198 1.05 -9.28 -23.67
N ALA A 199 0.80 -9.18 -22.33
CA ALA A 199 -0.15 -8.21 -21.79
C ALA A 199 0.29 -6.77 -22.06
N LEU A 200 1.57 -6.44 -21.88
CA LEU A 200 2.14 -5.14 -22.23
C LEU A 200 2.03 -4.85 -23.72
N ASP A 201 2.35 -5.83 -24.57
CA ASP A 201 2.20 -5.68 -26.03
C ASP A 201 0.74 -5.41 -26.42
N LEU A 202 -0.21 -6.07 -25.77
CA LEU A 202 -1.64 -5.83 -25.97
C LEU A 202 -2.08 -4.43 -25.52
N ILE A 203 -1.64 -3.97 -24.35
CA ILE A 203 -1.98 -2.64 -23.79
C ILE A 203 -1.45 -1.53 -24.69
N TYR A 204 -0.22 -1.70 -25.21
CA TYR A 204 0.46 -0.70 -26.02
C TYR A 204 0.28 -0.91 -27.53
N ASP A 205 -0.57 -1.87 -27.97
CA ASP A 205 -0.83 -2.23 -29.37
C ASP A 205 0.46 -2.44 -30.18
N ARG A 206 1.39 -3.24 -29.66
CA ARG A 206 2.69 -3.52 -30.29
C ARG A 206 2.59 -4.64 -31.32
N ARG A 207 1.71 -4.46 -32.31
CA ARG A 207 1.60 -5.36 -33.47
C ARG A 207 2.80 -5.21 -34.40
N THR A 208 3.19 -6.31 -35.08
CA THR A 208 4.21 -6.26 -36.15
C THR A 208 3.61 -6.65 -37.46
N PHE A 209 4.10 -6.01 -38.54
CA PHE A 209 3.61 -6.19 -39.88
C PHE A 209 4.76 -6.45 -40.84
N ASP A 210 4.49 -7.31 -41.85
CA ASP A 210 5.31 -7.42 -43.08
C ASP A 210 4.43 -6.97 -44.23
N GLY A 211 4.66 -5.76 -44.71
CA GLY A 211 3.76 -5.06 -45.62
C GLY A 211 2.37 -4.85 -44.98
N GLU A 212 1.33 -5.40 -45.56
CA GLU A 212 -0.05 -5.35 -45.08
C GLU A 212 -0.41 -6.56 -44.17
N ILE A 213 0.49 -7.54 -44.04
CA ILE A 213 0.23 -8.77 -43.32
C ILE A 213 0.67 -8.58 -41.85
N CYS A 214 -0.28 -8.71 -40.90
CA CYS A 214 0.05 -8.74 -39.48
C CYS A 214 0.75 -10.07 -39.17
N THR A 215 2.04 -10.01 -38.81
CA THR A 215 2.86 -11.18 -38.46
C THR A 215 2.84 -11.50 -36.95
N TYR A 216 2.53 -10.51 -36.15
CA TYR A 216 2.33 -10.68 -34.71
C TYR A 216 1.16 -9.83 -34.23
N ASP A 217 0.14 -10.46 -33.66
CA ASP A 217 -0.99 -9.80 -33.01
C ASP A 217 -1.02 -10.21 -31.52
N PRO A 218 -0.71 -9.26 -30.59
CA PRO A 218 -0.68 -9.56 -29.17
C PRO A 218 -2.04 -10.02 -28.60
N LEU A 219 -3.17 -9.66 -29.20
CA LEU A 219 -4.47 -10.17 -28.79
C LEU A 219 -4.59 -11.68 -29.05
N SER A 220 -4.21 -12.10 -30.25
CA SER A 220 -4.25 -13.53 -30.61
C SER A 220 -3.32 -14.36 -29.72
N GLU A 221 -2.12 -13.86 -29.49
CA GLU A 221 -1.15 -14.51 -28.59
C GLU A 221 -1.66 -14.55 -27.14
N PHE A 222 -2.23 -13.44 -26.65
CA PHE A 222 -2.78 -13.38 -25.30
C PHE A 222 -3.93 -14.36 -25.09
N LEU A 223 -4.84 -14.47 -26.05
CA LEU A 223 -5.93 -15.44 -25.98
C LEU A 223 -5.42 -16.90 -25.96
N GLN A 224 -4.40 -17.23 -26.75
CA GLN A 224 -3.78 -18.57 -26.75
C GLN A 224 -3.14 -18.91 -25.41
N LEU A 225 -2.47 -17.98 -24.74
CA LEU A 225 -1.87 -18.20 -23.41
C LEU A 225 -2.88 -18.62 -22.35
N PHE A 226 -4.15 -18.25 -22.52
CA PHE A 226 -5.22 -18.53 -21.55
C PHE A 226 -6.27 -19.52 -22.09
N GLU A 227 -6.03 -20.15 -23.23
CA GLU A 227 -6.92 -21.16 -23.76
C GLU A 227 -6.97 -22.39 -22.81
N GLY A 228 -8.18 -22.76 -22.35
CA GLY A 228 -8.38 -23.85 -21.41
C GLY A 228 -7.90 -23.62 -19.97
N VAL A 229 -7.42 -22.41 -19.63
CA VAL A 229 -6.98 -22.08 -18.27
C VAL A 229 -8.17 -21.68 -17.40
N GLU A 230 -8.49 -22.50 -16.39
CA GLU A 230 -9.47 -22.16 -15.36
C GLU A 230 -8.80 -21.55 -14.13
N LEU A 231 -9.45 -20.58 -13.48
CA LEU A 231 -8.91 -19.88 -12.30
C LEU A 231 -8.63 -20.83 -11.11
N ALA A 232 -9.44 -21.87 -10.95
CA ALA A 232 -9.27 -22.89 -9.92
C ALA A 232 -8.05 -23.79 -10.20
N ALA A 233 -7.79 -24.13 -11.46
CA ALA A 233 -6.62 -24.91 -11.87
C ALA A 233 -5.32 -24.11 -11.60
N SER A 234 -5.29 -22.81 -11.90
CA SER A 234 -4.14 -21.95 -11.61
C SER A 234 -3.82 -21.83 -10.12
N ARG A 235 -4.85 -21.78 -9.25
CA ARG A 235 -4.65 -21.81 -7.78
C ARG A 235 -4.08 -23.14 -7.31
N ASN A 236 -4.58 -24.27 -7.83
CA ASN A 236 -4.11 -25.60 -7.47
C ASN A 236 -2.67 -25.85 -7.96
N ILE A 237 -2.29 -25.36 -9.14
CA ILE A 237 -0.92 -25.44 -9.65
C ILE A 237 0.02 -24.65 -8.72
N ARG A 238 -0.30 -23.40 -8.38
CA ARG A 238 0.50 -22.59 -7.45
C ARG A 238 0.63 -23.22 -6.06
N ALA A 239 -0.46 -23.75 -5.52
CA ALA A 239 -0.42 -24.46 -4.23
C ALA A 239 0.47 -25.70 -4.30
N SER A 240 0.45 -26.44 -5.42
CA SER A 240 1.34 -27.59 -5.66
C SER A 240 2.80 -27.18 -5.84
N GLU A 241 3.06 -26.11 -6.56
CA GLU A 241 4.40 -25.53 -6.74
C GLU A 241 4.96 -25.06 -5.39
N LEU A 242 4.17 -24.35 -4.59
CA LEU A 242 4.56 -23.90 -3.27
C LEU A 242 4.86 -25.09 -2.34
N ALA A 243 4.02 -26.14 -2.37
CA ALA A 243 4.21 -27.36 -1.58
C ALA A 243 5.47 -28.14 -2.00
N ALA A 244 5.91 -28.03 -3.23
CA ALA A 244 7.13 -28.68 -3.74
C ALA A 244 8.43 -27.97 -3.32
N LEU A 245 8.35 -26.73 -2.85
CA LEU A 245 9.54 -25.98 -2.40
C LEU A 245 10.09 -26.55 -1.09
N PRO A 246 11.43 -26.49 -0.88
CA PRO A 246 12.03 -26.71 0.43
C PRO A 246 11.38 -25.79 1.48
N LEU A 247 11.24 -26.24 2.71
CA LEU A 247 10.50 -25.56 3.78
C LEU A 247 10.92 -24.10 3.97
N LYS A 248 12.24 -23.82 3.97
CA LYS A 248 12.77 -22.45 4.05
C LYS A 248 12.22 -21.56 2.93
N GLN A 249 12.37 -21.96 1.70
CA GLN A 249 11.91 -21.20 0.52
C GLN A 249 10.38 -21.08 0.51
N ARG A 250 9.67 -22.09 1.01
CA ARG A 250 8.21 -22.06 1.14
C ARG A 250 7.76 -21.00 2.14
N LEU A 251 8.40 -20.89 3.29
CA LEU A 251 8.13 -19.85 4.29
C LEU A 251 8.44 -18.45 3.76
N GLU A 252 9.60 -18.25 3.12
CA GLU A 252 9.96 -17.01 2.44
C GLU A 252 8.89 -16.63 1.40
N ARG A 253 8.51 -17.60 0.55
CA ARG A 253 7.54 -17.38 -0.52
C ARG A 253 6.15 -17.04 0.00
N ARG A 254 5.72 -17.61 1.15
CA ARG A 254 4.45 -17.23 1.79
C ARG A 254 4.42 -15.76 2.19
N ILE A 255 5.53 -15.23 2.68
CA ILE A 255 5.65 -13.81 3.00
C ILE A 255 5.58 -12.97 1.72
N ILE A 256 6.43 -13.28 0.74
CA ILE A 256 6.49 -12.54 -0.54
C ILE A 256 5.13 -12.54 -1.21
N ASP A 257 4.45 -13.67 -1.21
CA ASP A 257 3.15 -13.84 -1.85
C ASP A 257 1.97 -13.36 -1.00
N GLY A 258 2.17 -13.00 0.26
CA GLY A 258 1.09 -12.65 1.16
C GLY A 258 0.12 -13.83 1.39
N GLU A 259 0.59 -15.10 1.30
CA GLU A 259 -0.23 -16.30 1.34
C GLU A 259 -0.33 -16.86 2.76
N LYS A 260 -1.50 -16.70 3.36
CA LYS A 260 -1.76 -17.11 4.76
C LYS A 260 -2.19 -18.58 4.89
N VAL A 261 -2.77 -19.15 3.82
CA VAL A 261 -3.28 -20.53 3.83
C VAL A 261 -2.13 -21.52 3.94
N GLY A 262 -2.11 -22.35 4.96
CA GLY A 262 -1.05 -23.34 5.25
C GLY A 262 0.22 -22.75 5.88
N LEU A 263 0.22 -21.47 6.29
CA LEU A 263 1.35 -20.85 7.01
C LEU A 263 1.63 -21.57 8.33
N THR A 264 0.60 -21.80 9.14
CA THR A 264 0.72 -22.48 10.44
C THR A 264 1.27 -23.89 10.32
N ASP A 265 0.83 -24.64 9.30
CA ASP A 265 1.31 -26.00 9.06
C ASP A 265 2.82 -26.01 8.71
N ASP A 266 3.28 -25.00 7.96
CA ASP A 266 4.70 -24.87 7.62
C ASP A 266 5.53 -24.39 8.82
N LEU A 267 4.98 -23.54 9.68
CA LEU A 267 5.63 -23.13 10.94
C LEU A 267 5.74 -24.31 11.91
N ASP A 268 4.69 -25.13 12.03
CA ASP A 268 4.71 -26.35 12.84
C ASP A 268 5.74 -27.36 12.31
N THR A 269 5.82 -27.52 11.00
CA THR A 269 6.82 -28.37 10.37
C THR A 269 8.23 -27.89 10.68
N ALA A 270 8.49 -26.57 10.58
CA ALA A 270 9.80 -26.00 10.91
C ALA A 270 10.18 -26.24 12.38
N MET A 271 9.24 -26.04 13.30
CA MET A 271 9.47 -26.33 14.72
C MET A 271 9.68 -27.81 15.01
N ALA A 272 8.95 -28.69 14.32
CA ALA A 272 9.11 -30.16 14.43
C ALA A 272 10.46 -30.65 13.90
N GLU A 273 11.03 -29.96 12.90
CA GLU A 273 12.40 -30.19 12.41
C GLU A 273 13.48 -29.64 13.38
N GLY A 274 13.08 -29.05 14.50
CA GLY A 274 13.97 -28.53 15.54
C GLY A 274 14.47 -27.11 15.27
N ILE A 275 13.90 -26.38 14.30
CA ILE A 275 14.27 -25.00 14.02
C ILE A 275 13.61 -24.12 15.09
N LYS A 276 14.44 -23.35 15.81
CA LYS A 276 13.92 -22.45 16.87
C LYS A 276 13.04 -21.34 16.27
N PRO A 277 11.94 -20.92 16.93
CA PRO A 277 11.05 -19.86 16.45
C PRO A 277 11.77 -18.57 16.02
N LEU A 278 12.77 -18.13 16.77
CA LEU A 278 13.58 -16.96 16.45
C LEU A 278 14.38 -17.13 15.14
N VAL A 279 14.87 -18.33 14.86
CA VAL A 279 15.58 -18.64 13.60
C VAL A 279 14.60 -18.61 12.43
N ILE A 280 13.37 -19.16 12.62
CA ILE A 280 12.33 -19.09 11.60
C ILE A 280 12.02 -17.62 11.24
N ILE A 281 11.85 -16.76 12.25
CA ILE A 281 11.57 -15.34 12.01
C ILE A 281 12.70 -14.67 11.25
N ASN A 282 13.95 -14.86 11.70
CA ASN A 282 15.08 -14.06 11.19
C ASN A 282 15.64 -14.56 9.87
N ASP A 283 15.79 -15.89 9.73
CA ASP A 283 16.53 -16.48 8.62
C ASP A 283 15.58 -16.90 7.47
N HIS A 284 14.26 -16.85 7.71
CA HIS A 284 13.26 -17.23 6.72
C HIS A 284 12.24 -16.11 6.47
N LEU A 285 11.47 -15.71 7.50
CA LEU A 285 10.38 -14.76 7.30
C LEU A 285 10.87 -13.33 7.00
N LEU A 286 11.93 -12.87 7.68
CA LEU A 286 12.52 -11.54 7.43
C LEU A 286 13.22 -11.46 6.07
N GLU A 287 13.83 -12.54 5.56
CA GLU A 287 14.36 -12.55 4.19
C GLU A 287 13.24 -12.38 3.16
N GLY A 288 12.07 -13.02 3.38
CA GLY A 288 10.89 -12.78 2.56
C GLY A 288 10.42 -11.32 2.59
N MET A 289 10.37 -10.69 3.77
CA MET A 289 10.02 -9.26 3.90
C MET A 289 11.04 -8.31 3.25
N LYS A 290 12.31 -8.67 3.27
CA LYS A 290 13.36 -7.91 2.59
C LYS A 290 13.15 -7.93 1.07
N GLU A 291 12.85 -9.10 0.49
CA GLU A 291 12.52 -9.22 -0.94
C GLU A 291 11.26 -8.40 -1.29
N VAL A 292 10.23 -8.42 -0.44
CA VAL A 292 9.04 -7.55 -0.58
C VAL A 292 9.44 -6.07 -0.64
N GLY A 293 10.34 -5.63 0.22
CA GLY A 293 10.85 -4.26 0.22
C GLY A 293 11.63 -3.90 -1.05
N GLU A 294 12.44 -4.84 -1.57
CA GLU A 294 13.16 -4.66 -2.84
C GLU A 294 12.20 -4.58 -4.03
N LEU A 295 11.21 -5.47 -4.11
CA LEU A 295 10.18 -5.47 -5.16
C LEU A 295 9.35 -4.18 -5.12
N PHE A 296 9.01 -3.68 -3.93
CA PHE A 296 8.33 -2.40 -3.77
C PHE A 296 9.21 -1.23 -4.23
N GLY A 297 10.49 -1.22 -3.84
CA GLY A 297 11.44 -0.18 -4.26
C GLY A 297 11.71 -0.14 -5.77
N LYS A 298 11.55 -1.27 -6.48
CA LYS A 298 11.64 -1.38 -7.95
C LYS A 298 10.32 -1.08 -8.67
N GLY A 299 9.21 -0.82 -7.94
CA GLY A 299 7.88 -0.67 -8.52
C GLY A 299 7.23 -1.99 -8.99
N GLU A 300 7.85 -3.14 -8.74
CA GLU A 300 7.35 -4.46 -9.14
C GLU A 300 6.28 -5.02 -8.19
N MET A 301 6.11 -4.40 -7.03
CA MET A 301 5.07 -4.71 -6.04
C MET A 301 4.41 -3.43 -5.54
N GLN A 302 3.08 -3.36 -5.57
CA GLN A 302 2.32 -2.20 -5.12
C GLN A 302 2.01 -2.26 -3.62
N LEU A 303 1.78 -1.11 -2.99
CA LEU A 303 1.55 -0.97 -1.54
C LEU A 303 0.52 -1.93 -0.94
N PRO A 304 -0.64 -2.22 -1.55
CA PRO A 304 -1.61 -3.18 -0.99
C PRO A 304 -1.03 -4.57 -0.77
N PHE A 305 -0.12 -5.02 -1.64
CA PHE A 305 0.52 -6.33 -1.51
C PHE A 305 1.61 -6.34 -0.43
N VAL A 306 2.33 -5.23 -0.28
CA VAL A 306 3.27 -5.04 0.84
C VAL A 306 2.53 -5.13 2.17
N LEU A 307 1.36 -4.49 2.29
CA LEU A 307 0.50 -4.58 3.47
C LEU A 307 -0.01 -6.01 3.73
N GLN A 308 -0.35 -6.74 2.67
CA GLN A 308 -0.74 -8.15 2.77
C GLN A 308 0.42 -9.03 3.26
N SER A 309 1.62 -8.86 2.72
CA SER A 309 2.84 -9.54 3.17
C SER A 309 3.16 -9.22 4.64
N ALA A 310 3.03 -7.96 5.04
CA ALA A 310 3.20 -7.51 6.43
C ALA A 310 2.18 -8.16 7.38
N GLU A 311 0.93 -8.34 6.96
CA GLU A 311 -0.10 -9.02 7.76
C GLU A 311 0.18 -10.52 7.92
N VAL A 312 0.73 -11.17 6.88
CA VAL A 312 1.18 -12.58 6.98
C VAL A 312 2.37 -12.69 7.94
N MET A 313 3.35 -11.79 7.84
CA MET A 313 4.48 -11.71 8.76
C MET A 313 4.01 -11.55 10.21
N LYS A 314 3.11 -10.61 10.46
CA LYS A 314 2.53 -10.38 11.79
C LYS A 314 1.81 -11.62 12.33
N SER A 315 1.05 -12.31 11.47
CA SER A 315 0.37 -13.56 11.84
C SER A 315 1.36 -14.68 12.19
N ALA A 316 2.45 -14.80 11.42
CA ALA A 316 3.51 -15.80 11.69
C ALA A 316 4.22 -15.52 13.02
N VAL A 317 4.59 -14.28 13.28
CA VAL A 317 5.23 -13.87 14.54
C VAL A 317 4.31 -14.14 15.73
N ALA A 318 3.05 -13.74 15.66
CA ALA A 318 2.06 -14.00 16.73
C ALA A 318 1.84 -15.50 16.97
N TYR A 319 1.93 -16.34 15.93
CA TYR A 319 1.84 -17.78 16.07
C TYR A 319 3.08 -18.38 16.74
N LEU A 320 4.27 -17.89 16.43
CA LEU A 320 5.53 -18.38 16.97
C LEU A 320 5.82 -17.89 18.40
N GLU A 321 5.29 -16.73 18.80
CA GLU A 321 5.54 -16.10 20.09
C GLU A 321 5.31 -17.01 21.30
N PRO A 322 4.20 -17.79 21.42
CA PRO A 322 3.99 -18.71 22.53
C PRO A 322 5.00 -19.87 22.59
N HIS A 323 5.67 -20.18 21.49
CA HIS A 323 6.67 -21.23 21.36
C HIS A 323 8.11 -20.77 21.64
N MET A 324 8.31 -19.46 21.91
CA MET A 324 9.61 -18.93 22.28
C MET A 324 9.93 -19.24 23.74
N GLU A 325 11.17 -19.67 23.99
CA GLU A 325 11.66 -19.89 25.35
C GLU A 325 11.69 -18.56 26.09
N LYS A 326 10.85 -18.41 27.12
CA LYS A 326 10.95 -17.29 28.08
C LYS A 326 12.09 -17.58 29.04
N THR A 327 13.17 -16.83 28.93
CA THR A 327 14.20 -16.85 29.96
C THR A 327 13.64 -16.24 31.23
N SER A 328 13.63 -17.01 32.32
CA SER A 328 12.98 -16.70 33.61
C SER A 328 13.71 -15.69 34.51
N ASP A 329 14.61 -14.88 33.96
CA ASP A 329 15.29 -13.82 34.73
C ASP A 329 14.56 -12.47 34.58
N ALA A 330 13.51 -12.28 35.35
CA ALA A 330 12.90 -10.99 35.58
C ALA A 330 13.89 -10.09 36.37
N GLY A 331 14.67 -9.26 35.65
CA GLY A 331 15.61 -8.35 36.31
C GLY A 331 16.77 -7.82 35.47
N ARG A 332 16.85 -8.15 34.20
CA ARG A 332 17.95 -7.69 33.31
C ARG A 332 17.91 -6.20 32.97
N GLY A 333 16.78 -5.53 33.15
CA GLY A 333 16.57 -4.11 32.83
C GLY A 333 15.24 -3.86 32.15
N ARG A 334 14.90 -2.57 31.97
CA ARG A 334 13.62 -2.14 31.44
C ARG A 334 13.80 -1.17 30.27
N MET A 335 13.17 -1.44 29.13
CA MET A 335 13.23 -0.59 27.95
C MET A 335 11.85 -0.08 27.56
N LEU A 336 11.73 1.23 27.30
CA LEU A 336 10.54 1.78 26.66
C LEU A 336 10.68 1.67 25.14
N LEU A 337 9.62 1.27 24.46
CA LEU A 337 9.55 1.26 22.98
C LEU A 337 8.36 2.09 22.50
N ALA A 338 8.64 2.97 21.51
CA ALA A 338 7.64 3.83 20.89
C ALA A 338 7.87 3.98 19.40
N THR A 339 6.82 4.02 18.58
CA THR A 339 6.87 4.58 17.23
C THR A 339 6.56 6.07 17.30
N VAL A 340 7.44 6.90 16.75
CA VAL A 340 7.39 8.36 16.87
C VAL A 340 6.14 8.98 16.25
N LYS A 341 5.86 10.23 16.61
CA LYS A 341 4.69 11.00 16.16
C LYS A 341 4.57 10.97 14.63
N GLY A 342 3.36 10.67 14.17
CA GLY A 342 3.00 10.66 12.75
C GLY A 342 3.40 9.39 12.01
N ASP A 343 4.06 8.42 12.67
CA ASP A 343 4.41 7.12 12.09
C ASP A 343 3.52 6.01 12.67
N VAL A 344 3.11 5.06 11.81
CA VAL A 344 2.21 3.94 12.14
C VAL A 344 2.89 2.57 11.99
N HIS A 345 4.16 2.55 11.56
CA HIS A 345 4.87 1.32 11.28
C HIS A 345 5.43 0.73 12.58
N ASP A 346 4.89 -0.40 13.00
CA ASP A 346 5.18 -1.02 14.29
C ASP A 346 5.79 -2.42 14.23
N ILE A 347 5.87 -3.05 13.04
CA ILE A 347 6.37 -4.42 12.89
C ILE A 347 7.77 -4.55 13.45
N GLY A 348 8.70 -3.69 13.05
CA GLY A 348 10.08 -3.72 13.53
C GLY A 348 10.18 -3.48 15.04
N LYS A 349 9.42 -2.52 15.58
CA LYS A 349 9.35 -2.22 17.01
C LYS A 349 8.78 -3.40 17.81
N ASN A 350 7.72 -4.03 17.34
CA ASN A 350 7.11 -5.18 18.01
C ASN A 350 8.04 -6.41 17.98
N LEU A 351 8.86 -6.56 16.94
CA LEU A 351 9.88 -7.60 16.91
C LEU A 351 10.99 -7.34 17.94
N VAL A 352 11.41 -6.08 18.13
CA VAL A 352 12.35 -5.70 19.21
C VAL A 352 11.75 -6.03 20.58
N ASP A 353 10.46 -5.70 20.80
CA ASP A 353 9.73 -6.04 22.02
C ASP A 353 9.78 -7.54 22.32
N ILE A 354 9.39 -8.37 21.34
CA ILE A 354 9.40 -9.83 21.48
C ILE A 354 10.79 -10.35 21.81
N ILE A 355 11.82 -9.89 21.11
CA ILE A 355 13.19 -10.34 21.33
C ILE A 355 13.70 -9.94 22.73
N LEU A 356 13.51 -8.70 23.13
CA LEU A 356 13.91 -8.22 24.45
C LEU A 356 13.17 -8.97 25.56
N SER A 357 11.85 -9.08 25.45
CA SER A 357 11.01 -9.77 26.46
C SER A 357 11.40 -11.24 26.60
N ASN A 358 11.70 -11.93 25.51
CA ASN A 358 12.15 -13.33 25.56
C ASN A 358 13.59 -13.51 26.09
N ASN A 359 14.37 -12.43 26.11
CA ASN A 359 15.72 -12.44 26.70
C ASN A 359 15.76 -11.86 28.13
N GLY A 360 14.60 -11.73 28.80
CA GLY A 360 14.51 -11.38 30.22
C GLY A 360 14.47 -9.88 30.52
N TYR A 361 14.31 -9.03 29.50
CA TYR A 361 14.06 -7.60 29.67
C TYR A 361 12.59 -7.30 29.88
N GLN A 362 12.27 -6.30 30.68
CA GLN A 362 10.92 -5.75 30.73
C GLN A 362 10.75 -4.69 29.65
N VAL A 363 9.75 -4.85 28.79
CA VAL A 363 9.48 -3.91 27.73
C VAL A 363 8.18 -3.14 28.00
N VAL A 364 8.28 -1.80 27.99
CA VAL A 364 7.15 -0.88 28.08
C VAL A 364 6.85 -0.38 26.67
N ASN A 365 5.99 -1.08 25.95
CA ASN A 365 5.63 -0.73 24.57
C ASN A 365 4.39 0.18 24.58
N ILE A 366 4.59 1.47 24.30
CA ILE A 366 3.52 2.47 24.31
C ILE A 366 2.85 2.69 22.93
N GLY A 367 3.18 1.87 21.93
CA GLY A 367 2.49 1.84 20.64
C GLY A 367 3.02 2.84 19.61
N ILE A 368 2.12 3.27 18.72
CA ILE A 368 2.41 4.12 17.55
C ILE A 368 2.04 5.59 17.78
N LYS A 369 2.55 6.49 16.93
CA LYS A 369 2.24 7.95 16.91
C LYS A 369 2.55 8.68 18.22
N GLN A 370 3.52 8.22 18.99
CA GLN A 370 3.83 8.76 20.31
C GLN A 370 4.57 10.10 20.22
N THR A 371 4.06 11.08 20.94
CA THR A 371 4.73 12.38 21.10
C THR A 371 5.86 12.26 22.11
N ILE A 372 6.84 13.19 22.07
CA ILE A 372 7.95 13.19 23.03
C ILE A 372 7.47 13.32 24.48
N ASN A 373 6.39 14.04 24.74
CA ASN A 373 5.80 14.12 26.08
C ASN A 373 5.34 12.76 26.58
N GLN A 374 4.59 12.02 25.77
CA GLN A 374 4.13 10.68 26.12
C GLN A 374 5.29 9.70 26.35
N ILE A 375 6.36 9.82 25.54
CA ILE A 375 7.58 9.02 25.69
C ILE A 375 8.26 9.34 27.02
N ILE A 376 8.43 10.62 27.35
CA ILE A 376 9.06 11.05 28.61
C ILE A 376 8.23 10.64 29.81
N ASP A 377 6.91 10.90 29.80
CA ASP A 377 6.01 10.56 30.89
C ASP A 377 6.03 9.06 31.17
N ALA A 378 5.88 8.23 30.14
CA ALA A 378 5.92 6.77 30.28
C ALA A 378 7.30 6.27 30.72
N ALA A 379 8.39 6.90 30.28
CA ALA A 379 9.74 6.52 30.69
C ALA A 379 9.99 6.82 32.18
N GLN A 380 9.42 7.92 32.69
CA GLN A 380 9.49 8.28 34.10
C GLN A 380 8.60 7.40 35.01
N GLU A 381 7.35 7.19 34.56
CA GLU A 381 6.36 6.37 35.34
C GLU A 381 6.82 4.93 35.48
N ASN A 382 7.48 4.39 34.46
CA ASN A 382 7.90 2.99 34.45
C ASN A 382 9.37 2.80 34.84
N GLU A 383 10.10 3.88 35.21
CA GLU A 383 11.49 3.84 35.67
C GLU A 383 12.38 3.04 34.70
N VAL A 384 12.32 3.36 33.40
CA VAL A 384 13.03 2.60 32.36
C VAL A 384 14.53 2.91 32.35
N ASP A 385 15.31 1.95 31.88
CA ASP A 385 16.77 2.04 31.75
C ASP A 385 17.23 2.62 30.41
N ALA A 386 16.42 2.48 29.38
CA ALA A 386 16.66 3.01 28.04
C ALA A 386 15.35 3.32 27.28
N ILE A 387 15.43 4.17 26.27
CA ILE A 387 14.30 4.52 25.41
C ILE A 387 14.62 4.08 23.97
N GLY A 388 13.74 3.28 23.38
CA GLY A 388 13.77 2.92 21.97
C GLY A 388 12.74 3.69 21.15
N MET A 389 13.18 4.39 20.12
CA MET A 389 12.29 5.08 19.18
C MET A 389 12.39 4.45 17.79
N SER A 390 11.24 4.16 17.19
CA SER A 390 11.12 3.55 15.87
C SER A 390 10.39 4.46 14.88
N GLY A 391 10.77 4.38 13.61
CA GLY A 391 10.08 5.06 12.51
C GLY A 391 10.58 4.57 11.16
N LEU A 392 9.65 4.42 10.20
CA LEU A 392 9.95 3.94 8.85
C LEU A 392 10.14 5.07 7.83
N LEU A 393 9.44 6.18 8.04
CA LEU A 393 9.38 7.29 7.08
C LEU A 393 10.60 8.21 7.22
N VAL A 394 11.05 8.82 6.12
CA VAL A 394 12.08 9.89 6.16
C VAL A 394 11.66 11.02 7.11
N LYS A 395 10.39 11.38 7.14
CA LYS A 395 9.82 12.35 8.08
C LYS A 395 10.05 11.95 9.55
N SER A 396 10.06 10.66 9.86
CA SER A 396 10.27 10.17 11.23
C SER A 396 11.69 10.43 11.73
N THR A 397 12.68 10.53 10.85
CA THR A 397 14.06 10.89 11.23
C THR A 397 14.16 12.34 11.72
N VAL A 398 13.37 13.24 11.14
CA VAL A 398 13.27 14.65 11.60
C VAL A 398 12.60 14.70 12.98
N ILE A 399 11.51 13.96 13.18
CA ILE A 399 10.83 13.88 14.49
C ILE A 399 11.75 13.29 15.57
N MET A 400 12.56 12.29 15.23
CA MET A 400 13.56 11.73 16.17
C MET A 400 14.60 12.77 16.57
N LYS A 401 15.08 13.60 15.62
CA LYS A 401 15.97 14.71 15.92
C LYS A 401 15.31 15.74 16.84
N GLU A 402 14.10 16.17 16.52
CA GLU A 402 13.31 17.08 17.37
C GLU A 402 13.11 16.51 18.79
N ASN A 403 12.85 15.20 18.91
CA ASN A 403 12.72 14.54 20.19
C ASN A 403 14.02 14.56 21.01
N LEU A 404 15.18 14.38 20.38
CA LEU A 404 16.49 14.48 21.04
C LEU A 404 16.78 15.92 21.48
N GLU A 405 16.49 16.91 20.65
CA GLU A 405 16.62 18.33 20.98
C GLU A 405 15.71 18.70 22.18
N GLU A 406 14.49 18.18 22.23
CA GLU A 406 13.56 18.40 23.32
C GLU A 406 14.03 17.74 24.63
N LEU A 407 14.58 16.51 24.57
CA LEU A 407 15.21 15.87 25.73
C LEU A 407 16.36 16.73 26.28
N THR A 408 17.19 17.27 25.40
CA THR A 408 18.28 18.18 25.78
C THR A 408 17.76 19.46 26.41
N SER A 409 16.74 20.09 25.83
CA SER A 409 16.15 21.35 26.34
C SER A 409 15.56 21.19 27.75
N ARG A 410 15.13 19.99 28.10
CA ARG A 410 14.60 19.65 29.44
C ARG A 410 15.67 19.14 30.40
N GLY A 411 16.93 19.06 30.01
CA GLY A 411 18.02 18.53 30.83
C GLY A 411 17.89 17.03 31.11
N LEU A 412 17.27 16.28 30.18
CA LEU A 412 17.04 14.83 30.30
C LEU A 412 17.99 14.02 29.41
N ASP A 413 18.92 14.67 28.72
CA ASP A 413 19.84 14.06 27.78
C ASP A 413 20.79 13.03 28.40
N GLN A 414 21.10 13.16 29.70
CA GLN A 414 21.93 12.20 30.43
C GLN A 414 21.13 11.14 31.21
N LYS A 415 19.80 11.22 31.16
CA LYS A 415 18.94 10.36 31.98
C LYS A 415 18.76 8.96 31.42
N TRP A 416 18.62 8.86 30.10
CA TRP A 416 18.40 7.60 29.38
C TRP A 416 19.23 7.50 28.13
N PRO A 417 19.94 6.37 27.91
CA PRO A 417 20.43 6.00 26.60
C PRO A 417 19.27 5.87 25.60
N ILE A 418 19.47 6.41 24.38
CA ILE A 418 18.46 6.38 23.33
C ILE A 418 18.90 5.39 22.25
N VAL A 419 18.02 4.47 21.88
CA VAL A 419 18.21 3.52 20.78
C VAL A 419 17.23 3.87 19.67
N LEU A 420 17.77 4.19 18.49
CA LEU A 420 16.97 4.56 17.31
C LEU A 420 16.98 3.41 16.31
N GLY A 421 15.81 3.06 15.78
CA GLY A 421 15.64 2.02 14.76
C GLY A 421 14.65 2.41 13.68
N GLY A 422 14.81 1.84 12.49
CA GLY A 422 13.89 2.03 11.37
C GLY A 422 14.59 2.16 10.02
N ALA A 423 13.88 1.79 8.94
CA ALA A 423 14.45 1.64 7.61
C ALA A 423 14.95 2.96 6.98
N ALA A 424 14.41 4.11 7.41
CA ALA A 424 14.87 5.42 6.93
C ALA A 424 16.16 5.91 7.60
N LEU A 425 16.61 5.24 8.68
CA LEU A 425 17.82 5.59 9.40
C LEU A 425 19.05 4.88 8.82
N THR A 426 20.18 5.55 8.88
CA THR A 426 21.50 4.95 8.63
C THR A 426 22.37 5.11 9.86
N ARG A 427 23.36 4.21 10.02
CA ARG A 427 24.32 4.30 11.12
C ARG A 427 25.04 5.65 11.12
N ALA A 428 25.49 6.12 9.96
CA ALA A 428 26.16 7.41 9.82
C ALA A 428 25.27 8.57 10.31
N PHE A 429 24.02 8.59 9.90
CA PHE A 429 23.09 9.63 10.33
C PHE A 429 22.86 9.64 11.85
N VAL A 430 22.71 8.47 12.49
CA VAL A 430 22.50 8.41 13.94
C VAL A 430 23.78 8.70 14.71
N GLU A 431 24.90 8.06 14.37
CA GLU A 431 26.14 8.12 15.14
C GLU A 431 27.03 9.33 14.81
N GLN A 432 26.76 10.06 13.71
CA GLN A 432 27.49 11.28 13.33
C GLN A 432 26.60 12.52 13.43
N ASP A 433 25.43 12.53 12.77
CA ASP A 433 24.59 13.73 12.70
C ASP A 433 23.77 13.92 13.98
N LEU A 434 23.08 12.86 14.47
CA LEU A 434 22.26 12.96 15.67
C LEU A 434 23.11 12.97 16.94
N ALA A 435 24.15 12.17 17.02
CA ALA A 435 25.10 12.21 18.15
C ALA A 435 25.85 13.55 18.25
N GLY A 436 26.00 14.28 17.16
CA GLY A 436 26.59 15.61 17.15
C GLY A 436 25.69 16.71 17.78
N VAL A 437 24.38 16.47 17.87
CA VAL A 437 23.39 17.43 18.44
C VAL A 437 22.80 16.97 19.76
N PHE A 438 23.03 15.73 20.17
CA PHE A 438 22.53 15.17 21.41
C PHE A 438 23.70 14.85 22.37
N PRO A 439 23.84 15.59 23.48
CA PRO A 439 24.94 15.39 24.44
C PRO A 439 24.90 14.03 25.18
N GLY A 440 23.74 13.36 25.18
CA GLY A 440 23.56 12.04 25.77
C GLY A 440 23.98 10.90 24.86
N GLU A 441 23.73 9.69 25.32
CA GLU A 441 24.04 8.48 24.54
C GLU A 441 22.93 8.19 23.54
N VAL A 442 23.25 8.20 22.22
CA VAL A 442 22.35 7.78 21.13
C VAL A 442 23.01 6.70 20.28
N ARG A 443 22.28 5.62 20.01
CA ARG A 443 22.79 4.46 19.26
C ARG A 443 21.81 4.04 18.17
N TYR A 444 22.32 3.40 17.12
CA TYR A 444 21.52 2.86 16.02
C TYR A 444 21.36 1.34 16.15
N ALA A 445 20.12 0.88 16.13
CA ALA A 445 19.79 -0.54 15.98
C ALA A 445 19.28 -0.80 14.55
N ARG A 446 20.10 -1.48 13.75
CA ARG A 446 19.72 -1.87 12.37
C ARG A 446 18.62 -2.89 12.34
N ASP A 447 18.62 -3.79 13.33
CA ASP A 447 17.67 -4.89 13.48
C ASP A 447 17.40 -5.15 14.98
N ALA A 448 16.45 -6.04 15.24
CA ALA A 448 16.03 -6.34 16.60
C ALA A 448 17.10 -7.05 17.45
N PHE A 449 18.04 -7.78 16.85
CA PHE A 449 19.15 -8.39 17.58
C PHE A 449 20.23 -7.38 17.93
N GLU A 450 20.46 -6.41 17.04
CA GLU A 450 21.32 -5.30 17.41
C GLU A 450 20.72 -4.49 18.56
N GLY A 451 19.37 -4.32 18.56
CA GLY A 451 18.64 -3.76 19.71
C GLY A 451 18.90 -4.52 21.01
N LEU A 452 18.86 -5.86 20.97
CA LEU A 452 19.20 -6.70 22.13
C LEU A 452 20.66 -6.51 22.59
N ARG A 453 21.61 -6.58 21.64
CA ARG A 453 23.04 -6.37 21.98
C ARG A 453 23.31 -4.99 22.57
N LEU A 454 22.64 -3.97 22.08
CA LEU A 454 22.75 -2.61 22.60
C LEU A 454 22.18 -2.52 24.03
N MET A 455 21.03 -3.16 24.28
CA MET A 455 20.46 -3.21 25.62
C MET A 455 21.35 -3.99 26.59
N ASP A 456 21.93 -5.12 26.17
CA ASP A 456 22.92 -5.85 26.97
C ASP A 456 24.13 -4.96 27.31
N ALA A 457 24.65 -4.18 26.34
CA ALA A 457 25.74 -3.26 26.56
C ALA A 457 25.39 -2.10 27.51
N ILE A 458 24.19 -1.54 27.39
CA ILE A 458 23.69 -0.49 28.28
C ILE A 458 23.62 -0.99 29.72
N MET A 459 23.09 -2.20 29.92
CA MET A 459 22.93 -2.77 31.26
C MET A 459 24.23 -3.27 31.87
N ALA A 460 25.24 -3.58 31.07
CA ALA A 460 26.58 -3.97 31.55
C ALA A 460 27.38 -2.79 32.15
N VAL A 461 27.00 -1.56 31.84
CA VAL A 461 27.66 -0.32 32.32
C VAL A 461 26.95 0.25 33.58
N LYS A 462 25.68 -0.12 33.79
CA LYS A 462 24.91 0.20 35.02
C LYS A 462 25.19 -0.80 36.12
#